data_751e89d61092931d81d9ef2989484460
#
_entry.id   751e89d61092931d81d9ef2989484460
#
_cell.length_a   1.000
_cell.length_b   1.000
_cell.length_c   1.000
_cell.angle_alpha   90.00
_cell.angle_beta   90.00
_cell.angle_gamma   90.00
#
_symmetry.space_group_name_H-M   'P 1'
#
loop_
_entity.id
_entity.type
_entity.pdbx_description
1 polymer ?
#
loop_
_entity_poly.entity_id
_entity_poly.type
_entity_poly.pdbx_seq_one_letter_code
_entity_poly.pdbx_strand_id
1 'polypeptide(L)'
;VFGLHWGIIPIYFNNIVTNGFDNVMMPYYCTTFVTSAVLIAMLLKNKDKSFRKVAIPATISSLLGITEPAVYGVLIPKKKPLLISCIVSAIVGGFYSFFNLRKFAMGGMGFFELPGMIDPKTHSMNNVYIALIGIVLSFVLGFIATMIFWKEDSSKDKVETGQNDEEKDEVFSKGYIGKGIAIEPTKGEVISPVNGTITTFFPTGHAIGITSDSGVEILIHVGMDTVNLEGKHFKPLVKKGDKVTVGQKLLNFDLEEIKKEGYSVITPVVITNSAQYKDVVTISDNGKNLLSVLV
;
A
#
# COMPACT_ATOMS: atom_id res chain seq x y z
N VAL A 1 -0.04 -13.01 1.46
CA VAL A 1 -0.13 -12.24 0.21
C VAL A 1 -1.48 -12.46 -0.46
N PHE A 2 -1.95 -13.70 -0.61
CA PHE A 2 -3.21 -14.02 -1.30
C PHE A 2 -4.44 -14.13 -0.38
N GLY A 3 -4.34 -13.77 0.89
CA GLY A 3 -5.45 -13.86 1.83
C GLY A 3 -5.91 -15.28 2.17
N LEU A 4 -5.16 -16.32 1.78
CA LEU A 4 -5.55 -17.73 1.97
C LEU A 4 -5.74 -18.13 3.44
N HIS A 5 -5.16 -17.39 4.38
CA HIS A 5 -5.36 -17.62 5.82
C HIS A 5 -6.83 -17.48 6.24
N TRP A 6 -7.63 -16.66 5.53
CA TRP A 6 -9.07 -16.55 5.78
C TRP A 6 -9.80 -17.89 5.58
N GLY A 7 -9.31 -18.74 4.68
CA GLY A 7 -9.87 -20.08 4.47
C GLY A 7 -9.57 -21.07 5.60
N ILE A 8 -8.51 -20.80 6.40
CA ILE A 8 -8.11 -21.66 7.52
C ILE A 8 -8.82 -21.26 8.84
N ILE A 9 -9.31 -20.02 8.94
CA ILE A 9 -9.98 -19.50 10.13
C ILE A 9 -11.20 -20.37 10.57
N PRO A 10 -12.08 -20.84 9.69
CA PRO A 10 -13.15 -21.75 10.09
C PRO A 10 -12.64 -23.06 10.71
N ILE A 11 -11.51 -23.58 10.24
CA ILE A 11 -10.87 -24.78 10.79
C ILE A 11 -10.37 -24.49 12.20
N TYR A 12 -9.72 -23.36 12.40
CA TYR A 12 -9.27 -22.89 13.71
C TYR A 12 -10.43 -22.82 14.73
N PHE A 13 -11.54 -22.17 14.36
CA PHE A 13 -12.71 -22.09 15.23
C PHE A 13 -13.30 -23.46 15.53
N ASN A 14 -13.45 -24.32 14.51
CA ASN A 14 -13.95 -25.67 14.69
C ASN A 14 -13.05 -26.49 15.63
N ASN A 15 -11.73 -26.40 15.49
CA ASN A 15 -10.80 -27.13 16.34
C ASN A 15 -10.91 -26.72 17.81
N ILE A 16 -11.03 -25.42 18.12
CA ILE A 16 -11.20 -24.96 19.50
C ILE A 16 -12.52 -25.46 20.08
N VAL A 17 -13.61 -25.42 19.29
CA VAL A 17 -14.93 -25.87 19.78
C VAL A 17 -14.99 -27.39 19.96
N THR A 18 -14.45 -28.17 19.02
CA THR A 18 -14.57 -29.63 19.03
C THR A 18 -13.48 -30.32 19.85
N ASN A 19 -12.24 -29.87 19.75
CA ASN A 19 -11.07 -30.50 20.35
C ASN A 19 -10.61 -29.78 21.63
N GLY A 20 -11.10 -28.56 21.88
CA GLY A 20 -10.70 -27.72 22.99
C GLY A 20 -9.38 -26.98 22.76
N PHE A 21 -8.74 -27.13 21.61
CA PHE A 21 -7.53 -26.41 21.20
C PHE A 21 -7.36 -26.41 19.68
N ASP A 22 -6.55 -25.48 19.18
CA ASP A 22 -6.05 -25.48 17.81
C ASP A 22 -4.52 -25.49 17.77
N ASN A 23 -3.96 -26.22 16.81
CA ASN A 23 -2.54 -26.25 16.47
C ASN A 23 -2.27 -26.04 14.98
N VAL A 24 -3.32 -25.91 14.16
CA VAL A 24 -3.23 -25.76 12.70
C VAL A 24 -2.83 -24.33 12.32
N MET A 25 -3.39 -23.35 13.03
CA MET A 25 -3.05 -21.93 12.80
C MET A 25 -1.78 -21.51 13.53
N MET A 26 -1.28 -22.26 14.49
CA MET A 26 -0.17 -21.86 15.35
C MET A 26 1.16 -21.64 14.60
N PRO A 27 1.52 -22.38 13.53
CA PRO A 27 2.69 -22.05 12.72
C PRO A 27 2.68 -20.64 12.14
N TYR A 28 1.49 -20.08 11.88
CA TYR A 28 1.33 -18.72 11.36
C TYR A 28 1.70 -17.64 12.39
N TYR A 29 1.63 -17.94 13.68
CA TYR A 29 1.87 -16.97 14.75
C TYR A 29 3.23 -16.26 14.66
N CYS A 30 4.28 -16.96 14.17
CA CYS A 30 5.60 -16.36 14.00
C CYS A 30 5.67 -15.23 12.96
N THR A 31 4.74 -15.21 11.98
CA THR A 31 4.80 -14.25 10.86
C THR A 31 4.75 -12.80 11.32
N THR A 32 3.98 -12.52 12.37
CA THR A 32 3.88 -11.22 13.03
C THR A 32 5.26 -10.72 13.49
N PHE A 33 6.01 -11.55 14.19
CA PHE A 33 7.28 -11.19 14.80
C PHE A 33 8.43 -11.20 13.78
N VAL A 34 8.43 -12.13 12.83
CA VAL A 34 9.37 -12.16 11.72
C VAL A 34 9.23 -10.89 10.88
N THR A 35 8.01 -10.51 10.50
CA THR A 35 7.74 -9.29 9.73
C THR A 35 8.25 -8.06 10.47
N SER A 36 7.95 -7.96 11.76
CA SER A 36 8.43 -6.85 12.60
C SER A 36 9.96 -6.79 12.68
N ALA A 37 10.62 -7.94 12.84
CA ALA A 37 12.08 -8.03 12.89
C ALA A 37 12.74 -7.60 11.57
N VAL A 38 12.16 -8.02 10.44
CA VAL A 38 12.61 -7.62 9.10
C VAL A 38 12.49 -6.09 8.94
N LEU A 39 11.34 -5.50 9.30
CA LEU A 39 11.13 -4.05 9.23
C LEU A 39 12.08 -3.27 10.14
N ILE A 40 12.33 -3.73 11.37
CA ILE A 40 13.28 -3.11 12.29
C ILE A 40 14.69 -3.10 11.67
N ALA A 41 15.13 -4.23 11.12
CA ALA A 41 16.42 -4.31 10.43
C ALA A 41 16.50 -3.36 9.22
N MET A 42 15.43 -3.25 8.45
CA MET A 42 15.33 -2.32 7.34
C MET A 42 15.40 -0.87 7.80
N LEU A 43 14.70 -0.50 8.87
CA LEU A 43 14.72 0.85 9.46
C LEU A 43 16.10 1.27 9.97
N LEU A 44 16.92 0.32 10.41
CA LEU A 44 18.31 0.59 10.82
C LEU A 44 19.24 0.82 9.61
N LYS A 45 19.00 0.14 8.51
CA LYS A 45 19.77 0.27 7.27
C LYS A 45 19.36 1.48 6.44
N ASN A 46 18.06 1.73 6.36
CA ASN A 46 17.50 2.82 5.56
C ASN A 46 17.17 4.03 6.43
N LYS A 47 17.83 5.16 6.16
CA LYS A 47 17.64 6.43 6.87
C LYS A 47 16.72 7.39 6.11
N ASP A 48 16.20 6.98 4.95
CA ASP A 48 15.30 7.83 4.15
C ASP A 48 14.05 8.19 4.94
N LYS A 49 13.71 9.48 4.95
CA LYS A 49 12.56 10.01 5.72
C LYS A 49 11.23 9.50 5.16
N SER A 50 11.13 9.35 3.83
CA SER A 50 9.91 8.88 3.18
C SER A 50 9.63 7.43 3.53
N PHE A 51 10.64 6.56 3.40
CA PHE A 51 10.56 5.16 3.83
C PHE A 51 10.16 5.03 5.31
N ARG A 52 10.78 5.83 6.19
CA ARG A 52 10.52 5.77 7.64
C ARG A 52 9.09 6.18 8.00
N LYS A 53 8.48 7.13 7.27
CA LYS A 53 7.07 7.54 7.47
C LYS A 53 6.09 6.36 7.30
N VAL A 54 6.38 5.43 6.39
CA VAL A 54 5.56 4.23 6.13
C VAL A 54 5.98 3.06 7.00
N ALA A 55 7.29 2.81 7.13
CA ALA A 55 7.81 1.63 7.79
C ALA A 55 7.66 1.66 9.33
N ILE A 56 7.71 2.84 9.99
CA ILE A 56 7.55 2.94 11.44
C ILE A 56 6.14 2.56 11.89
N PRO A 57 5.05 3.18 11.36
CA PRO A 57 3.69 2.76 11.71
C PRO A 57 3.41 1.30 11.36
N ALA A 58 3.91 0.84 10.21
CA ALA A 58 3.76 -0.56 9.78
C ALA A 58 4.46 -1.54 10.73
N THR A 59 5.63 -1.16 11.29
CA THR A 59 6.33 -1.97 12.29
C THR A 59 5.52 -2.07 13.59
N ILE A 60 4.99 -0.96 14.07
CA ILE A 60 4.17 -0.92 15.29
C ILE A 60 2.91 -1.76 15.10
N SER A 61 2.21 -1.58 13.98
CA SER A 61 1.02 -2.36 13.61
C SER A 61 1.33 -3.86 13.56
N SER A 62 2.46 -4.24 12.94
CA SER A 62 2.90 -5.63 12.85
C SER A 62 3.16 -6.24 14.23
N LEU A 63 3.81 -5.54 15.17
CA LEU A 63 4.02 -6.00 16.54
C LEU A 63 2.70 -6.29 17.28
N LEU A 64 1.65 -5.53 16.96
CA LEU A 64 0.31 -5.72 17.52
C LEU A 64 -0.48 -6.84 16.81
N GLY A 65 0.09 -7.47 15.78
CA GLY A 65 -0.52 -8.60 15.07
C GLY A 65 -1.16 -8.24 13.72
N ILE A 66 -1.15 -6.96 13.32
CA ILE A 66 -1.71 -6.50 12.04
C ILE A 66 -0.56 -6.32 11.06
N THR A 67 -0.30 -7.31 10.23
CA THR A 67 0.87 -7.37 9.34
C THR A 67 0.62 -6.80 7.95
N GLU A 68 -0.63 -6.54 7.56
CA GLU A 68 -1.02 -6.08 6.23
C GLU A 68 -0.30 -4.78 5.81
N PRO A 69 -0.23 -3.72 6.65
CA PRO A 69 0.50 -2.50 6.28
C PRO A 69 1.99 -2.75 6.01
N ALA A 70 2.59 -3.67 6.76
CA ALA A 70 3.98 -4.05 6.59
C ALA A 70 4.20 -4.85 5.29
N VAL A 71 3.34 -5.83 5.04
CA VAL A 71 3.45 -6.71 3.87
C VAL A 71 3.21 -5.93 2.59
N TYR A 72 2.08 -5.21 2.50
CA TYR A 72 1.70 -4.51 1.28
C TYR A 72 2.45 -3.19 1.08
N GLY A 73 2.67 -2.43 2.16
CA GLY A 73 3.32 -1.12 2.08
C GLY A 73 4.84 -1.18 1.98
N VAL A 74 5.49 -2.25 2.46
CA VAL A 74 6.96 -2.32 2.53
C VAL A 74 7.54 -3.57 1.90
N LEU A 75 7.08 -4.77 2.29
CA LEU A 75 7.77 -6.01 1.91
C LEU A 75 7.53 -6.39 0.44
N ILE A 76 6.30 -6.29 -0.05
CA ILE A 76 5.95 -6.63 -1.44
C ILE A 76 6.69 -5.72 -2.44
N PRO A 77 6.69 -4.38 -2.29
CA PRO A 77 7.44 -3.50 -3.19
C PRO A 77 8.93 -3.83 -3.28
N LYS A 78 9.54 -4.14 -2.14
CA LYS A 78 10.99 -4.41 -2.08
C LYS A 78 11.38 -5.88 -2.38
N LYS A 79 10.44 -6.81 -2.56
CA LYS A 79 10.60 -8.24 -2.94
C LYS A 79 11.57 -9.06 -2.08
N LYS A 80 12.88 -8.68 -1.98
CA LYS A 80 13.89 -9.39 -1.19
C LYS A 80 13.52 -9.53 0.30
N PRO A 81 13.11 -8.47 1.03
CA PRO A 81 12.65 -8.60 2.42
C PRO A 81 11.42 -9.51 2.55
N LEU A 82 10.50 -9.51 1.57
CA LEU A 82 9.38 -10.44 1.55
C LEU A 82 9.87 -11.90 1.52
N LEU A 83 10.82 -12.22 0.63
CA LEU A 83 11.38 -13.56 0.53
C LEU A 83 12.08 -13.98 1.84
N ILE A 84 12.86 -13.08 2.46
CA ILE A 84 13.48 -13.31 3.76
C ILE A 84 12.42 -13.61 4.82
N SER A 85 11.36 -12.80 4.89
CA SER A 85 10.24 -13.01 5.81
C SER A 85 9.59 -14.37 5.60
N CYS A 86 9.34 -14.79 4.36
CA CYS A 86 8.75 -16.09 4.05
C CYS A 86 9.64 -17.25 4.49
N ILE A 87 10.95 -17.20 4.21
CA ILE A 87 11.90 -18.27 4.57
C ILE A 87 12.02 -18.39 6.09
N VAL A 88 12.21 -17.27 6.78
CA VAL A 88 12.34 -17.27 8.25
C VAL A 88 11.03 -17.73 8.91
N SER A 89 9.87 -17.28 8.39
CA SER A 89 8.58 -17.75 8.90
C SER A 89 8.36 -19.24 8.69
N ALA A 90 8.85 -19.82 7.60
CA ALA A 90 8.79 -21.26 7.36
C ALA A 90 9.63 -22.03 8.40
N ILE A 91 10.83 -21.53 8.75
CA ILE A 91 11.71 -22.15 9.75
C ILE A 91 11.08 -22.09 11.13
N VAL A 92 10.61 -20.91 11.56
CA VAL A 92 10.03 -20.74 12.90
C VAL A 92 8.64 -21.37 13.00
N GLY A 93 7.85 -21.33 11.93
CA GLY A 93 6.56 -22.06 11.85
C GLY A 93 6.75 -23.57 11.94
N GLY A 94 7.84 -24.10 11.32
CA GLY A 94 8.27 -25.48 11.48
C GLY A 94 8.65 -25.84 12.93
N PHE A 95 9.34 -24.92 13.62
CA PHE A 95 9.62 -25.05 15.05
C PHE A 95 8.32 -25.14 15.88
N TYR A 96 7.35 -24.28 15.66
CA TYR A 96 6.06 -24.34 16.35
C TYR A 96 5.30 -25.62 16.06
N SER A 97 5.32 -26.10 14.81
CA SER A 97 4.71 -27.37 14.42
C SER A 97 5.40 -28.56 15.09
N PHE A 98 6.74 -28.58 15.14
CA PHE A 98 7.51 -29.65 15.76
C PHE A 98 7.21 -29.78 17.26
N PHE A 99 7.10 -28.65 17.97
CA PHE A 99 6.76 -28.64 19.40
C PHE A 99 5.25 -28.69 19.65
N ASN A 100 4.43 -28.86 18.58
CA ASN A 100 2.97 -28.95 18.67
C ASN A 100 2.36 -27.83 19.50
N LEU A 101 2.73 -26.57 19.16
CA LEU A 101 2.21 -25.38 19.82
C LEU A 101 0.70 -25.35 19.72
N ARG A 102 0.00 -25.14 20.84
CA ARG A 102 -1.46 -25.16 20.94
C ARG A 102 -1.98 -23.87 21.50
N LYS A 103 -3.15 -23.47 21.01
CA LYS A 103 -3.95 -22.38 21.53
C LYS A 103 -5.31 -22.90 21.95
N PHE A 104 -5.81 -22.50 23.13
CA PHE A 104 -7.02 -23.02 23.75
C PHE A 104 -8.16 -22.01 23.78
N ALA A 105 -7.89 -20.72 23.59
CA ALA A 105 -8.91 -19.68 23.61
C ALA A 105 -8.90 -18.88 22.32
N MET A 106 -10.07 -18.43 21.91
CA MET A 106 -10.23 -17.52 20.78
C MET A 106 -9.83 -16.10 21.16
N GLY A 107 -9.30 -15.36 20.20
CA GLY A 107 -8.95 -13.94 20.37
C GLY A 107 -7.48 -13.68 20.67
N GLY A 108 -7.15 -12.40 20.84
CA GLY A 108 -5.80 -11.91 20.90
C GLY A 108 -5.13 -11.83 19.51
N MET A 109 -4.19 -10.92 19.37
CA MET A 109 -3.31 -10.80 18.21
C MET A 109 -1.91 -10.39 18.71
N GLY A 110 -0.86 -10.80 17.99
CA GLY A 110 0.50 -10.48 18.39
C GLY A 110 0.81 -10.96 19.82
N PHE A 111 1.36 -10.12 20.66
CA PHE A 111 1.66 -10.46 22.06
C PHE A 111 0.41 -10.78 22.91
N PHE A 112 -0.73 -10.20 22.58
CA PHE A 112 -1.99 -10.44 23.30
C PHE A 112 -2.58 -11.83 23.05
N GLU A 113 -1.99 -12.63 22.19
CA GLU A 113 -2.39 -14.00 21.93
C GLU A 113 -1.85 -15.00 22.96
N LEU A 114 -0.76 -14.65 23.66
CA LEU A 114 -0.07 -15.51 24.62
C LEU A 114 -0.98 -16.06 25.75
N PRO A 115 -1.87 -15.28 26.36
CA PRO A 115 -2.77 -15.82 27.39
C PRO A 115 -3.68 -16.95 26.90
N GLY A 116 -4.06 -16.93 25.60
CA GLY A 116 -4.85 -17.98 24.97
C GLY A 116 -4.13 -19.32 24.79
N MET A 117 -2.82 -19.39 25.05
CA MET A 117 -1.99 -20.58 24.96
C MET A 117 -1.82 -21.31 26.30
N ILE A 118 -2.36 -20.75 27.40
CA ILE A 118 -2.39 -21.42 28.70
C ILE A 118 -3.46 -22.52 28.66
N ASP A 119 -3.05 -23.75 29.01
CA ASP A 119 -4.01 -24.86 29.05
C ASP A 119 -5.04 -24.64 30.18
N PRO A 120 -6.33 -24.52 29.87
CA PRO A 120 -7.35 -24.23 30.87
C PRO A 120 -7.60 -25.38 31.86
N LYS A 121 -7.21 -26.61 31.53
CA LYS A 121 -7.39 -27.82 32.39
C LYS A 121 -6.23 -28.03 33.35
N THR A 122 -4.99 -27.85 32.83
CA THR A 122 -3.78 -28.16 33.62
C THR A 122 -3.08 -26.90 34.12
N HIS A 123 -3.51 -25.70 33.68
CA HIS A 123 -2.84 -24.41 33.90
C HIS A 123 -1.37 -24.41 33.46
N SER A 124 -1.03 -25.34 32.54
CA SER A 124 0.33 -25.45 32.01
C SER A 124 0.69 -24.26 31.13
N MET A 125 1.86 -23.69 31.37
CA MET A 125 2.44 -22.60 30.57
C MET A 125 3.40 -23.09 29.47
N ASN A 126 3.51 -24.41 29.23
CA ASN A 126 4.45 -24.95 28.25
C ASN A 126 4.29 -24.34 26.87
N ASN A 127 3.06 -24.17 26.37
CA ASN A 127 2.82 -23.54 25.08
C ASN A 127 3.26 -22.06 25.05
N VAL A 128 3.09 -21.35 26.18
CA VAL A 128 3.55 -19.96 26.31
C VAL A 128 5.08 -19.89 26.21
N TYR A 129 5.80 -20.81 26.88
CA TYR A 129 7.26 -20.87 26.77
C TYR A 129 7.72 -21.21 25.33
N ILE A 130 7.07 -22.17 24.67
CA ILE A 130 7.37 -22.50 23.28
C ILE A 130 7.11 -21.28 22.38
N ALA A 131 6.01 -20.57 22.60
CA ALA A 131 5.66 -19.36 21.86
C ALA A 131 6.72 -18.25 22.07
N LEU A 132 7.17 -18.01 23.32
CA LEU A 132 8.20 -17.03 23.64
C LEU A 132 9.56 -17.37 23.00
N ILE A 133 9.96 -18.64 23.02
CA ILE A 133 11.18 -19.09 22.33
C ILE A 133 11.07 -18.80 20.83
N GLY A 134 9.95 -19.13 20.21
CA GLY A 134 9.74 -18.86 18.78
C GLY A 134 9.66 -17.37 18.46
N ILE A 135 9.14 -16.53 19.36
CA ILE A 135 9.20 -15.06 19.22
C ILE A 135 10.66 -14.60 19.18
N VAL A 136 11.48 -15.05 20.13
CA VAL A 136 12.92 -14.72 20.15
C VAL A 136 13.61 -15.19 18.87
N LEU A 137 13.36 -16.43 18.44
CA LEU A 137 13.89 -16.96 17.17
C LEU A 137 13.44 -16.12 15.98
N SER A 138 12.17 -15.69 15.93
CA SER A 138 11.65 -14.82 14.87
C SER A 138 12.42 -13.51 14.78
N PHE A 139 12.64 -12.85 15.91
CA PHE A 139 13.42 -11.62 15.96
C PHE A 139 14.88 -11.83 15.57
N VAL A 140 15.54 -12.81 16.15
CA VAL A 140 16.96 -13.07 15.88
C VAL A 140 17.17 -13.44 14.42
N LEU A 141 16.45 -14.43 13.92
CA LEU A 141 16.62 -14.90 12.53
C LEU A 141 16.15 -13.85 11.51
N GLY A 142 15.01 -13.23 11.73
CA GLY A 142 14.48 -12.19 10.83
C GLY A 142 15.41 -10.98 10.75
N PHE A 143 15.89 -10.52 11.89
CA PHE A 143 16.84 -9.40 11.98
C PHE A 143 18.17 -9.72 11.32
N ILE A 144 18.82 -10.83 11.70
CA ILE A 144 20.13 -11.22 11.18
C ILE A 144 20.06 -11.49 9.67
N ALA A 145 19.05 -12.26 9.22
CA ALA A 145 18.88 -12.54 7.79
C ALA A 145 18.73 -11.25 6.98
N THR A 146 17.93 -10.29 7.48
CA THR A 146 17.76 -9.00 6.81
C THR A 146 19.04 -8.18 6.84
N MET A 147 19.77 -8.17 7.94
CA MET A 147 21.06 -7.48 8.05
C MET A 147 22.11 -8.04 7.09
N ILE A 148 22.11 -9.34 6.83
CA ILE A 148 23.08 -10.00 5.94
C ILE A 148 22.64 -9.90 4.47
N PHE A 149 21.43 -10.33 4.16
CA PHE A 149 20.99 -10.58 2.78
C PHE A 149 20.29 -9.39 2.13
N TRP A 150 19.76 -8.45 2.91
CA TRP A 150 19.19 -7.25 2.36
C TRP A 150 20.21 -6.11 2.37
N LYS A 151 20.56 -5.68 1.18
CA LYS A 151 21.26 -4.41 0.95
C LYS A 151 20.25 -3.50 0.26
N GLU A 152 20.17 -2.27 0.73
CA GLU A 152 19.49 -1.25 -0.02
C GLU A 152 20.25 -1.07 -1.33
N ASP A 153 19.57 -1.24 -2.46
CA ASP A 153 20.18 -0.93 -3.75
C ASP A 153 20.30 0.60 -3.83
N SER A 154 21.44 1.11 -3.36
CA SER A 154 21.80 2.53 -3.41
C SER A 154 21.82 3.10 -4.84
N SER A 155 21.65 2.27 -5.85
CA SER A 155 21.50 2.66 -7.25
C SER A 155 20.06 2.96 -7.65
N LYS A 156 19.05 2.69 -6.78
CA LYS A 156 17.64 3.02 -7.03
C LYS A 156 17.02 3.99 -6.01
N ASP A 157 17.68 4.21 -4.87
CA ASP A 157 17.17 5.08 -3.79
C ASP A 157 18.06 6.31 -3.53
N LYS A 158 18.95 6.66 -4.46
CA LYS A 158 19.39 8.05 -4.55
C LYS A 158 18.25 8.81 -5.22
N VAL A 159 17.37 9.35 -4.41
CA VAL A 159 16.74 10.60 -4.76
C VAL A 159 17.92 11.57 -5.00
N GLU A 160 18.40 11.60 -6.20
CA GLU A 160 19.09 12.76 -6.70
C GLU A 160 18.06 13.89 -6.60
N THR A 161 18.33 14.83 -5.72
CA THR A 161 17.80 16.17 -5.82
C THR A 161 18.32 16.72 -7.16
N GLY A 162 17.57 16.46 -8.20
CA GLY A 162 17.90 16.78 -9.57
C GLY A 162 17.37 15.71 -10.50
N GLN A 163 16.11 15.89 -10.94
CA GLN A 163 15.59 15.35 -12.18
C GLN A 163 15.69 13.82 -12.37
N ASN A 164 14.65 13.10 -11.94
CA ASN A 164 14.05 12.03 -12.73
C ASN A 164 12.67 11.74 -12.16
N ASP A 165 11.64 12.21 -12.81
CA ASP A 165 10.22 12.11 -12.51
C ASP A 165 9.63 10.68 -12.69
N GLU A 166 10.46 9.65 -12.87
CA GLU A 166 10.02 8.31 -13.22
C GLU A 166 9.53 7.45 -12.03
N GLU A 167 9.89 7.78 -10.78
CA GLU A 167 9.60 6.92 -9.63
C GLU A 167 8.33 7.31 -8.84
N LYS A 168 7.81 8.52 -9.08
CA LYS A 168 6.50 8.95 -8.53
C LYS A 168 5.31 8.43 -9.35
N ASP A 169 5.59 7.79 -10.46
CA ASP A 169 4.61 7.39 -11.47
C ASP A 169 4.13 5.93 -11.34
N GLU A 170 4.57 5.17 -10.32
CA GLU A 170 4.25 3.74 -10.22
C GLU A 170 2.76 3.43 -10.05
N VAL A 171 1.99 4.30 -9.40
CA VAL A 171 0.55 4.09 -9.21
C VAL A 171 -0.21 4.37 -10.51
N PHE A 172 0.24 5.36 -11.26
CA PHE A 172 -0.35 5.73 -12.55
C PHE A 172 0.26 4.91 -13.70
N SER A 173 1.58 4.66 -13.71
CA SER A 173 2.27 3.90 -14.77
C SER A 173 1.96 2.41 -14.74
N LYS A 174 1.66 1.82 -13.57
CA LYS A 174 1.22 0.42 -13.44
C LYS A 174 -0.27 0.22 -13.70
N GLY A 175 -1.01 1.28 -14.01
CA GLY A 175 -2.42 1.21 -14.38
C GLY A 175 -3.37 0.74 -13.26
N TYR A 176 -2.97 0.81 -11.99
CA TYR A 176 -3.81 0.38 -10.85
C TYR A 176 -5.09 1.21 -10.69
N ILE A 177 -5.08 2.48 -11.13
CA ILE A 177 -6.25 3.37 -11.08
C ILE A 177 -7.01 3.36 -12.41
N GLY A 178 -6.41 2.79 -13.46
CA GLY A 178 -6.93 2.77 -14.83
C GLY A 178 -5.85 3.15 -15.84
N LYS A 179 -6.20 3.07 -17.13
CA LYS A 179 -5.31 3.47 -18.22
C LYS A 179 -5.35 5.00 -18.39
N GLY A 180 -4.20 5.63 -18.61
CA GLY A 180 -4.13 7.07 -18.72
C GLY A 180 -2.81 7.58 -19.25
N ILE A 181 -2.61 8.88 -19.15
CA ILE A 181 -1.38 9.60 -19.52
C ILE A 181 -0.99 10.56 -18.40
N ALA A 182 0.28 10.93 -18.35
CA ALA A 182 0.79 12.01 -17.52
C ALA A 182 1.13 13.21 -18.42
N ILE A 183 0.68 14.41 -18.03
CA ILE A 183 0.87 15.64 -18.77
C ILE A 183 1.73 16.57 -17.93
N GLU A 184 2.78 17.13 -18.51
CA GLU A 184 3.50 18.26 -17.91
C GLU A 184 2.78 19.55 -18.32
N PRO A 185 2.11 20.27 -17.39
CA PRO A 185 1.35 21.46 -17.73
C PRO A 185 2.28 22.63 -18.02
N THR A 186 2.00 23.34 -19.12
CA THR A 186 2.68 24.59 -19.47
C THR A 186 1.94 25.83 -18.97
N LYS A 187 0.69 25.65 -18.51
CA LYS A 187 -0.17 26.69 -17.94
C LYS A 187 -0.84 26.20 -16.68
N GLY A 188 -1.06 27.08 -15.72
CA GLY A 188 -1.73 26.78 -14.46
C GLY A 188 -3.26 26.68 -14.59
N GLU A 189 -3.74 25.89 -15.54
CA GLU A 189 -5.18 25.70 -15.77
C GLU A 189 -5.50 24.25 -16.17
N VAL A 190 -6.61 23.73 -15.66
CA VAL A 190 -7.22 22.48 -16.10
C VAL A 190 -8.48 22.80 -16.89
N ILE A 191 -8.57 22.23 -18.09
CA ILE A 191 -9.75 22.32 -18.97
C ILE A 191 -10.43 20.97 -19.11
N SER A 192 -11.74 20.97 -19.32
CA SER A 192 -12.50 19.73 -19.53
C SER A 192 -12.11 19.08 -20.87
N PRO A 193 -11.68 17.80 -20.86
CA PRO A 193 -11.42 17.07 -22.08
C PRO A 193 -12.69 16.55 -22.76
N VAL A 194 -13.83 16.56 -22.08
CA VAL A 194 -15.11 15.96 -22.53
C VAL A 194 -16.31 16.85 -22.19
N ASN A 195 -17.45 16.61 -22.86
CA ASN A 195 -18.74 17.01 -22.36
C ASN A 195 -19.18 16.01 -21.30
N GLY A 196 -19.69 16.47 -20.16
CA GLY A 196 -20.06 15.57 -19.07
C GLY A 196 -20.44 16.30 -17.79
N THR A 197 -20.36 15.57 -16.68
CA THR A 197 -20.73 16.06 -15.35
C THR A 197 -19.56 15.86 -14.38
N ILE A 198 -19.29 16.84 -13.52
CA ILE A 198 -18.33 16.71 -12.43
C ILE A 198 -18.90 15.76 -11.37
N THR A 199 -18.38 14.53 -11.32
CA THR A 199 -18.86 13.49 -10.39
C THR A 199 -18.11 13.49 -9.07
N THR A 200 -16.83 13.90 -9.09
CA THR A 200 -15.99 14.01 -7.90
C THR A 200 -15.20 15.30 -7.95
N PHE A 201 -15.19 16.02 -6.84
CA PHE A 201 -14.36 17.18 -6.61
C PHE A 201 -13.72 17.06 -5.23
N PHE A 202 -12.39 16.96 -5.19
CA PHE A 202 -11.69 16.82 -3.91
C PHE A 202 -11.64 18.17 -3.17
N PRO A 203 -11.89 18.20 -1.84
CA PRO A 203 -11.98 19.46 -1.07
C PRO A 203 -10.76 20.36 -1.20
N THR A 204 -9.59 19.80 -1.36
CA THR A 204 -8.31 20.51 -1.57
C THR A 204 -8.10 20.97 -3.01
N GLY A 205 -9.04 20.74 -3.92
CA GLY A 205 -9.02 21.24 -5.29
C GLY A 205 -7.98 20.61 -6.23
N HIS A 206 -7.10 19.74 -5.74
CA HIS A 206 -6.00 19.15 -6.51
C HIS A 206 -6.46 18.07 -7.51
N ALA A 207 -7.65 17.49 -7.32
CA ALA A 207 -8.15 16.43 -8.19
C ALA A 207 -9.65 16.59 -8.53
N ILE A 208 -10.00 16.24 -9.78
CA ILE A 208 -11.33 16.37 -10.35
C ILE A 208 -11.68 15.07 -11.09
N GLY A 209 -12.87 14.52 -10.79
CA GLY A 209 -13.47 13.40 -11.52
C GLY A 209 -14.62 13.89 -12.40
N ILE A 210 -14.63 13.46 -13.67
CA ILE A 210 -15.65 13.80 -14.67
C ILE A 210 -16.21 12.50 -15.23
N THR A 211 -17.53 12.40 -15.31
CA THR A 211 -18.17 11.36 -16.12
C THR A 211 -18.67 11.99 -17.40
N SER A 212 -18.15 11.53 -18.55
CA SER A 212 -18.56 12.01 -19.85
C SER A 212 -20.01 11.61 -20.18
N ASP A 213 -20.63 12.29 -21.14
CA ASP A 213 -21.97 11.94 -21.62
C ASP A 213 -22.03 10.52 -22.24
N SER A 214 -20.88 9.96 -22.63
CA SER A 214 -20.73 8.57 -23.11
C SER A 214 -20.42 7.54 -22.00
N GLY A 215 -20.38 7.97 -20.72
CA GLY A 215 -20.14 7.08 -19.58
C GLY A 215 -18.66 6.84 -19.25
N VAL A 216 -17.71 7.49 -19.92
CA VAL A 216 -16.28 7.39 -19.60
C VAL A 216 -15.98 8.19 -18.33
N GLU A 217 -15.37 7.56 -17.34
CA GLU A 217 -14.98 8.20 -16.09
C GLU A 217 -13.51 8.64 -16.13
N ILE A 218 -13.28 9.93 -15.98
CA ILE A 218 -11.97 10.56 -16.11
C ILE A 218 -11.59 11.17 -14.77
N LEU A 219 -10.41 10.84 -14.27
CA LEU A 219 -9.78 11.49 -13.13
C LEU A 219 -8.59 12.33 -13.62
N ILE A 220 -8.58 13.61 -13.25
CA ILE A 220 -7.47 14.55 -13.49
C ILE A 220 -6.91 14.91 -12.12
N HIS A 221 -5.63 14.62 -11.89
CA HIS A 221 -4.94 14.89 -10.63
C HIS A 221 -3.79 15.86 -10.88
N VAL A 222 -3.86 17.08 -10.37
CA VAL A 222 -2.86 18.13 -10.62
C VAL A 222 -1.69 17.97 -9.67
N GLY A 223 -0.54 17.63 -10.22
CA GLY A 223 0.69 17.40 -9.47
C GLY A 223 0.70 16.08 -8.69
N MET A 224 1.84 15.75 -8.11
CA MET A 224 2.00 14.57 -7.25
C MET A 224 2.07 15.03 -5.79
N ASP A 225 1.37 14.31 -4.91
CA ASP A 225 1.27 14.59 -3.46
C ASP A 225 0.73 15.99 -3.11
N THR A 226 0.15 16.72 -4.04
CA THR A 226 -0.38 18.08 -3.88
C THR A 226 -1.60 18.18 -2.97
N VAL A 227 -2.17 17.03 -2.56
CA VAL A 227 -3.14 16.95 -1.47
C VAL A 227 -2.58 17.56 -0.17
N ASN A 228 -1.27 17.46 0.05
CA ASN A 228 -0.58 17.99 1.23
C ASN A 228 -0.51 19.53 1.26
N LEU A 229 -0.83 20.20 0.15
CA LEU A 229 -0.95 21.65 0.07
C LEU A 229 -2.26 22.17 0.68
N GLU A 230 -3.17 21.26 1.10
CA GLU A 230 -4.42 21.59 1.76
C GLU A 230 -5.28 22.64 1.02
N GLY A 231 -5.17 22.65 -0.33
CA GLY A 231 -5.89 23.58 -1.20
C GLY A 231 -5.16 24.89 -1.51
N LYS A 232 -3.99 25.13 -0.94
CA LYS A 232 -3.15 26.27 -1.32
C LYS A 232 -2.80 26.16 -2.80
N HIS A 233 -2.77 27.31 -3.48
CA HIS A 233 -2.41 27.44 -4.88
C HIS A 233 -3.41 26.82 -5.87
N PHE A 234 -4.59 26.35 -5.39
CA PHE A 234 -5.68 25.84 -6.21
C PHE A 234 -6.91 26.75 -6.12
N LYS A 235 -7.46 27.11 -7.28
CA LYS A 235 -8.68 27.91 -7.39
C LYS A 235 -9.73 27.19 -8.23
N PRO A 236 -10.64 26.44 -7.63
CA PRO A 236 -11.75 25.77 -8.31
C PRO A 236 -12.63 26.78 -9.05
N LEU A 237 -13.08 26.39 -10.24
CA LEU A 237 -14.03 27.15 -11.07
C LEU A 237 -15.37 26.41 -11.23
N VAL A 238 -15.41 25.15 -10.82
CA VAL A 238 -16.57 24.27 -10.87
C VAL A 238 -16.72 23.52 -9.56
N LYS A 239 -17.89 22.93 -9.35
CA LYS A 239 -18.23 22.09 -8.18
C LYS A 239 -18.84 20.76 -8.61
N LYS A 240 -18.91 19.81 -7.69
CA LYS A 240 -19.58 18.53 -7.93
C LYS A 240 -21.04 18.75 -8.37
N GLY A 241 -21.44 18.05 -9.43
CA GLY A 241 -22.77 18.13 -10.05
C GLY A 241 -22.85 19.11 -11.22
N ASP A 242 -21.86 19.97 -11.43
CA ASP A 242 -21.86 20.90 -12.57
C ASP A 242 -21.72 20.15 -13.89
N LYS A 243 -22.49 20.56 -14.91
CA LYS A 243 -22.28 20.13 -16.29
C LYS A 243 -21.17 20.96 -16.92
N VAL A 244 -20.30 20.30 -17.65
CA VAL A 244 -19.15 20.92 -18.31
C VAL A 244 -19.09 20.54 -19.79
N THR A 245 -18.49 21.42 -20.57
CA THR A 245 -18.26 21.19 -22.00
C THR A 245 -16.78 21.11 -22.30
N VAL A 246 -16.41 20.44 -23.41
CA VAL A 246 -15.01 20.38 -23.88
C VAL A 246 -14.41 21.78 -23.94
N GLY A 247 -13.20 21.96 -23.39
CA GLY A 247 -12.49 23.24 -23.35
C GLY A 247 -12.89 24.19 -22.23
N GLN A 248 -13.94 23.88 -21.45
CA GLN A 248 -14.33 24.71 -20.30
C GLN A 248 -13.27 24.62 -19.20
N LYS A 249 -12.88 25.78 -18.62
CA LYS A 249 -11.97 25.81 -17.47
C LYS A 249 -12.63 25.24 -16.22
N LEU A 250 -11.93 24.32 -15.56
CA LEU A 250 -12.39 23.61 -14.37
C LEU A 250 -11.70 24.08 -13.10
N LEU A 251 -10.40 24.39 -13.23
CA LEU A 251 -9.52 24.72 -12.12
C LEU A 251 -8.39 25.61 -12.63
N ASN A 252 -8.04 26.63 -11.85
CA ASN A 252 -6.76 27.34 -11.97
C ASN A 252 -5.85 26.91 -10.82
N PHE A 253 -4.54 26.83 -11.08
CA PHE A 253 -3.53 26.55 -10.05
C PHE A 253 -2.25 27.36 -10.33
N ASP A 254 -1.52 27.64 -9.26
CA ASP A 254 -0.25 28.37 -9.37
C ASP A 254 0.91 27.38 -9.56
N LEU A 255 1.30 27.20 -10.82
CA LEU A 255 2.33 26.27 -11.25
C LEU A 255 3.68 26.54 -10.60
N GLU A 256 4.06 27.83 -10.50
CA GLU A 256 5.36 28.23 -9.95
C GLU A 256 5.40 28.08 -8.42
N GLU A 257 4.34 28.45 -7.72
CA GLU A 257 4.29 28.30 -6.26
C GLU A 257 4.24 26.83 -5.85
N ILE A 258 3.52 25.96 -6.59
CA ILE A 258 3.53 24.51 -6.35
C ILE A 258 4.93 23.92 -6.51
N LYS A 259 5.67 24.33 -7.55
CA LYS A 259 7.08 23.92 -7.76
C LYS A 259 8.00 24.44 -6.66
N LYS A 260 7.83 25.67 -6.19
CA LYS A 260 8.62 26.27 -5.10
C LYS A 260 8.41 25.54 -3.76
N GLU A 261 7.21 25.04 -3.51
CA GLU A 261 6.92 24.22 -2.31
C GLU A 261 7.47 22.78 -2.45
N GLY A 262 8.14 22.44 -3.56
CA GLY A 262 8.82 21.17 -3.78
C GLY A 262 7.93 20.06 -4.33
N TYR A 263 6.76 20.38 -4.88
CA TYR A 263 5.86 19.41 -5.47
C TYR A 263 6.01 19.34 -6.99
N SER A 264 5.88 18.11 -7.54
CA SER A 264 5.79 17.92 -8.99
C SER A 264 4.45 18.44 -9.51
N VAL A 265 4.44 19.06 -10.67
CA VAL A 265 3.24 19.56 -11.35
C VAL A 265 2.74 18.59 -12.42
N ILE A 266 3.41 17.47 -12.63
CA ILE A 266 2.98 16.42 -13.55
C ILE A 266 1.55 16.01 -13.20
N THR A 267 0.67 16.07 -14.18
CA THR A 267 -0.78 15.94 -14.04
C THR A 267 -1.26 14.66 -14.73
N PRO A 268 -1.45 13.57 -13.98
CA PRO A 268 -2.10 12.37 -14.49
C PRO A 268 -3.55 12.62 -14.91
N VAL A 269 -3.91 12.08 -16.08
CA VAL A 269 -5.27 12.00 -16.61
C VAL A 269 -5.57 10.52 -16.86
N VAL A 270 -6.52 9.96 -16.10
CA VAL A 270 -6.75 8.52 -16.04
C VAL A 270 -8.22 8.19 -16.32
N ILE A 271 -8.47 7.14 -17.09
CA ILE A 271 -9.80 6.56 -17.29
C ILE A 271 -10.03 5.51 -16.19
N THR A 272 -10.76 5.87 -15.15
CA THR A 272 -10.92 5.03 -13.94
C THR A 272 -11.75 3.78 -14.18
N ASN A 273 -12.69 3.83 -15.13
CA ASN A 273 -13.49 2.67 -15.55
C ASN A 273 -12.94 2.00 -16.83
N SER A 274 -11.63 2.10 -17.08
CA SER A 274 -10.99 1.54 -18.28
C SER A 274 -11.20 0.03 -18.48
N ALA A 275 -11.42 -0.72 -17.40
CA ALA A 275 -11.73 -2.15 -17.44
C ALA A 275 -13.09 -2.49 -18.13
N GLN A 276 -13.97 -1.51 -18.28
CA GLN A 276 -15.27 -1.68 -18.96
C GLN A 276 -15.19 -1.54 -20.47
N TYR A 277 -14.01 -1.14 -20.99
CA TYR A 277 -13.78 -0.87 -22.41
C TYR A 277 -12.78 -1.88 -22.98
N LYS A 278 -12.88 -2.09 -24.31
CA LYS A 278 -11.99 -3.02 -25.02
C LYS A 278 -10.52 -2.59 -24.92
N ASP A 279 -10.27 -1.30 -25.11
CA ASP A 279 -8.95 -0.71 -24.90
C ASP A 279 -9.02 0.81 -24.68
N VAL A 280 -7.97 1.36 -24.09
CA VAL A 280 -7.70 2.80 -23.99
C VAL A 280 -6.31 3.03 -24.57
N VAL A 281 -6.24 3.77 -25.67
CA VAL A 281 -5.02 3.98 -26.45
C VAL A 281 -4.61 5.44 -26.38
N THR A 282 -3.33 5.68 -26.15
CA THR A 282 -2.74 7.03 -26.23
C THR A 282 -2.59 7.41 -27.71
N ILE A 283 -3.13 8.57 -28.07
CA ILE A 283 -3.02 9.12 -29.42
C ILE A 283 -2.10 10.33 -29.39
N SER A 284 -1.02 10.27 -30.18
CA SER A 284 -0.14 11.41 -30.41
C SER A 284 -0.61 12.15 -31.69
N ASP A 285 -1.61 13.01 -31.54
CA ASP A 285 -2.12 13.82 -32.67
C ASP A 285 -2.04 15.31 -32.33
N ASN A 286 -0.87 15.93 -32.55
CA ASN A 286 -0.62 17.37 -32.43
C ASN A 286 -1.33 18.07 -31.25
N GLY A 287 -1.51 17.36 -30.13
CA GLY A 287 -2.07 17.84 -28.86
C GLY A 287 -3.61 18.04 -28.87
N LYS A 288 -4.34 17.54 -29.86
CA LYS A 288 -5.82 17.67 -29.89
C LYS A 288 -6.56 16.50 -29.27
N ASN A 289 -6.04 15.28 -29.42
CA ASN A 289 -6.59 14.07 -28.78
C ASN A 289 -5.49 13.38 -27.99
N LEU A 290 -5.71 13.10 -26.73
CA LEU A 290 -4.72 12.51 -25.83
C LEU A 290 -4.98 11.02 -25.59
N LEU A 291 -6.24 10.64 -25.48
CA LEU A 291 -6.70 9.27 -25.25
C LEU A 291 -7.88 8.93 -26.15
N SER A 292 -7.88 7.71 -26.68
CA SER A 292 -9.04 7.12 -27.37
C SER A 292 -9.53 5.92 -26.58
N VAL A 293 -10.83 5.89 -26.32
CA VAL A 293 -11.50 4.78 -25.64
C VAL A 293 -12.20 3.94 -26.69
N LEU A 294 -11.78 2.67 -26.81
CA LEU A 294 -12.34 1.70 -27.74
C LEU A 294 -13.43 0.88 -27.02
N VAL A 295 -14.65 0.94 -27.56
CA VAL A 295 -15.82 0.22 -27.04
C VAL A 295 -15.87 -1.22 -27.51
#